data_7a58929faad96276e9797efd5f5c8423
#
_entry.id   7a58929faad96276e9797efd5f5c8423
#
_cell.length_a   1.000
_cell.length_b   1.000
_cell.length_c   1.000
_cell.angle_alpha   90.00
_cell.angle_beta   90.00
_cell.angle_gamma   90.00
#
_symmetry.space_group_name_H-M   'P 1'
#
loop_
_entity.id
_entity.type
_entity.pdbx_description
1 polymer ?
#
loop_
_entity_poly.entity_id
_entity_poly.type
_entity_poly.pdbx_seq_one_letter_code
_entity_poly.pdbx_strand_id
1 'polypeptide(L)'
;MAIMTVLLAGYSNEKIDVLKTVTMLLIHDIVEIDAGDTYAYDEDAKKTQKEREVKAADRIFGLLPVKQGKEFRTLWEEFEAQETAESRFARTMDNIQPIMLNAATDGKAWEEHDVHIEQILNRNQNTAKGSEAIWEYAKEEFLRPNLENGKIKK
;
A
#
# COMPACT_ATOMS: atom_id res chain seq x y z
N MET A 1 6.31 5.59 -4.31
CA MET A 1 6.54 4.80 -3.06
C MET A 1 8.03 4.59 -2.75
N ALA A 2 8.88 4.02 -3.64
CA ALA A 2 10.29 3.75 -3.34
C ALA A 2 11.11 4.97 -2.86
N ILE A 3 10.96 6.13 -3.51
CA ILE A 3 11.63 7.38 -3.07
C ILE A 3 11.12 7.80 -1.68
N MET A 4 9.84 7.70 -1.42
CA MET A 4 9.27 8.00 -0.08
C MET A 4 9.90 7.11 0.99
N THR A 5 10.08 5.82 0.70
CA THR A 5 10.73 4.89 1.63
C THR A 5 12.13 5.35 2.02
N VAL A 6 12.94 5.76 1.03
CA VAL A 6 14.31 6.25 1.30
C VAL A 6 14.30 7.52 2.16
N LEU A 7 13.38 8.46 1.87
CA LEU A 7 13.29 9.73 2.59
C LEU A 7 12.70 9.59 3.99
N LEU A 8 11.75 8.66 4.17
CA LEU A 8 10.92 8.55 5.37
C LEU A 8 11.29 7.34 6.26
N ALA A 9 12.33 6.58 5.91
CA ALA A 9 12.77 5.40 6.69
C ALA A 9 13.02 5.71 8.17
N GLY A 10 13.48 6.93 8.49
CA GLY A 10 13.71 7.38 9.87
C GLY A 10 12.44 7.53 10.72
N TYR A 11 11.25 7.48 10.10
CA TYR A 11 9.96 7.53 10.79
C TYR A 11 9.31 6.14 10.96
N SER A 12 10.00 5.06 10.54
CA SER A 12 9.51 3.71 10.83
C SER A 12 9.47 3.46 12.33
N ASN A 13 8.44 2.75 12.80
CA ASN A 13 8.33 2.39 14.22
C ASN A 13 9.49 1.50 14.70
N GLU A 14 10.06 0.73 13.79
CA GLU A 14 11.16 -0.19 14.05
C GLU A 14 12.28 0.03 13.03
N LYS A 15 13.49 -0.42 13.35
CA LYS A 15 14.60 -0.37 12.39
C LYS A 15 14.32 -1.31 11.22
N ILE A 16 14.46 -0.80 10.00
CA ILE A 16 14.21 -1.54 8.75
C ILE A 16 15.46 -1.62 7.88
N ASP A 17 15.53 -2.64 7.03
CA ASP A 17 16.40 -2.68 5.86
C ASP A 17 15.72 -1.91 4.71
N VAL A 18 16.25 -0.71 4.43
CA VAL A 18 15.69 0.20 3.42
C VAL A 18 15.72 -0.42 2.03
N LEU A 19 16.82 -1.11 1.66
CA LEU A 19 16.93 -1.73 0.35
C LEU A 19 15.91 -2.86 0.18
N LYS A 20 15.73 -3.69 1.19
CA LYS A 20 14.71 -4.74 1.21
C LYS A 20 13.32 -4.15 1.06
N THR A 21 12.99 -3.12 1.84
CA THR A 21 11.70 -2.43 1.81
C THR A 21 11.41 -1.81 0.44
N VAL A 22 12.40 -1.13 -0.15
CA VAL A 22 12.28 -0.58 -1.51
C VAL A 22 12.06 -1.69 -2.54
N THR A 23 12.78 -2.82 -2.41
CA THR A 23 12.62 -3.96 -3.33
C THR A 23 11.21 -4.54 -3.25
N MET A 24 10.65 -4.69 -2.04
CA MET A 24 9.24 -5.09 -1.85
C MET A 24 8.29 -4.16 -2.62
N LEU A 25 8.44 -2.85 -2.46
CA LEU A 25 7.60 -1.85 -3.12
C LEU A 25 7.77 -1.81 -4.66
N LEU A 26 8.91 -2.22 -5.18
CA LEU A 26 9.11 -2.29 -6.63
C LEU A 26 8.45 -3.52 -7.26
N ILE A 27 8.23 -4.58 -6.47
CA ILE A 27 7.73 -5.85 -7.01
C ILE A 27 6.30 -6.20 -6.58
N HIS A 28 5.72 -5.52 -5.56
CA HIS A 28 4.45 -5.95 -4.96
C HIS A 28 3.28 -5.94 -5.96
N ASP A 29 3.20 -4.92 -6.82
CA ASP A 29 2.12 -4.78 -7.81
C ASP A 29 2.41 -5.52 -9.15
N ILE A 30 3.61 -6.09 -9.33
CA ILE A 30 3.93 -6.80 -10.60
C ILE A 30 2.96 -7.96 -10.87
N VAL A 31 2.44 -8.57 -9.83
CA VAL A 31 1.46 -9.67 -9.94
C VAL A 31 0.15 -9.20 -10.58
N GLU A 32 -0.18 -7.94 -10.50
CA GLU A 32 -1.39 -7.35 -11.08
C GLU A 32 -1.38 -7.33 -12.61
N ILE A 33 -0.22 -7.49 -13.25
CA ILE A 33 -0.12 -7.67 -14.71
C ILE A 33 -1.01 -8.82 -15.19
N ASP A 34 -1.09 -9.90 -14.41
CA ASP A 34 -1.93 -11.06 -14.73
C ASP A 34 -3.21 -11.13 -13.88
N ALA A 35 -3.10 -10.75 -12.61
CA ALA A 35 -4.23 -10.80 -11.68
C ALA A 35 -5.27 -9.71 -11.96
N GLY A 36 -4.83 -8.58 -12.54
CA GLY A 36 -5.61 -7.35 -12.63
C GLY A 36 -5.62 -6.59 -11.32
N ASP A 37 -5.57 -5.26 -11.41
CA ASP A 37 -5.75 -4.38 -10.25
C ASP A 37 -7.18 -4.54 -9.72
N THR A 38 -7.31 -4.67 -8.39
CA THR A 38 -8.59 -4.79 -7.72
C THR A 38 -8.93 -3.47 -7.04
N TYR A 39 -9.98 -2.80 -7.54
CA TYR A 39 -10.41 -1.54 -6.94
C TYR A 39 -10.68 -1.69 -5.45
N ALA A 40 -10.10 -0.80 -4.66
CA ALA A 40 -10.03 -0.93 -3.21
C ALA A 40 -11.40 -1.04 -2.48
N TYR A 41 -12.48 -0.63 -3.14
CA TYR A 41 -13.84 -0.65 -2.60
C TYR A 41 -14.75 -1.67 -3.30
N ASP A 42 -14.22 -2.55 -4.17
CA ASP A 42 -14.95 -3.63 -4.83
C ASP A 42 -14.88 -4.92 -3.99
N GLU A 43 -15.88 -5.13 -3.16
CA GLU A 43 -15.95 -6.29 -2.24
C GLU A 43 -16.14 -7.63 -2.96
N ASP A 44 -16.71 -7.65 -4.17
CA ASP A 44 -16.88 -8.90 -4.93
C ASP A 44 -15.58 -9.30 -5.62
N ALA A 45 -14.86 -8.37 -6.21
CA ALA A 45 -13.56 -8.63 -6.79
C ALA A 45 -12.51 -9.08 -5.75
N LYS A 46 -12.57 -8.59 -4.52
CA LYS A 46 -11.71 -9.01 -3.40
C LYS A 46 -11.84 -10.48 -3.05
N LYS A 47 -13.00 -11.10 -3.22
CA LYS A 47 -13.21 -12.53 -2.86
C LYS A 47 -12.30 -13.49 -3.60
N THR A 48 -11.89 -13.16 -4.82
CA THR A 48 -11.01 -13.97 -5.66
C THR A 48 -9.60 -13.38 -5.81
N GLN A 49 -9.36 -12.20 -5.27
CA GLN A 49 -8.11 -11.45 -5.44
C GLN A 49 -6.90 -12.29 -5.06
N LYS A 50 -6.87 -12.81 -3.84
CA LYS A 50 -5.74 -13.59 -3.33
C LYS A 50 -5.40 -14.80 -4.22
N GLU A 51 -6.42 -15.53 -4.72
CA GLU A 51 -6.18 -16.67 -5.59
C GLU A 51 -5.59 -16.24 -6.95
N ARG A 52 -6.10 -15.13 -7.52
CA ARG A 52 -5.58 -14.58 -8.78
C ARG A 52 -4.13 -14.11 -8.63
N GLU A 53 -3.82 -13.38 -7.55
CA GLU A 53 -2.48 -12.88 -7.28
C GLU A 53 -1.47 -14.01 -7.02
N VAL A 54 -1.85 -15.06 -6.29
CA VAL A 54 -0.99 -16.23 -6.08
C VAL A 54 -0.65 -16.92 -7.41
N LYS A 55 -1.63 -17.14 -8.30
CA LYS A 55 -1.40 -17.70 -9.63
C LYS A 55 -0.51 -16.82 -10.50
N ALA A 56 -0.75 -15.50 -10.44
CA ALA A 56 0.06 -14.52 -11.15
C ALA A 56 1.52 -14.52 -10.64
N ALA A 57 1.71 -14.55 -9.34
CA ALA A 57 3.03 -14.63 -8.71
C ALA A 57 3.78 -15.91 -9.10
N ASP A 58 3.11 -17.07 -9.11
CA ASP A 58 3.71 -18.33 -9.55
C ASP A 58 4.22 -18.25 -11.00
N ARG A 59 3.42 -17.66 -11.90
CA ARG A 59 3.82 -17.49 -13.29
C ARG A 59 4.92 -16.45 -13.46
N ILE A 60 4.74 -15.27 -12.91
CA ILE A 60 5.63 -14.11 -13.17
C ILE A 60 7.01 -14.34 -12.56
N PHE A 61 7.08 -14.72 -11.29
CA PHE A 61 8.37 -15.02 -10.65
C PHE A 61 8.99 -16.31 -11.17
N GLY A 62 8.18 -17.24 -11.71
CA GLY A 62 8.66 -18.42 -12.41
C GLY A 62 9.37 -18.17 -13.74
N LEU A 63 9.26 -16.97 -14.33
CA LEU A 63 10.00 -16.55 -15.52
C LEU A 63 11.48 -16.24 -15.22
N LEU A 64 11.81 -16.01 -13.96
CA LEU A 64 13.17 -15.68 -13.54
C LEU A 64 14.02 -16.94 -13.31
N PRO A 65 15.36 -16.82 -13.32
CA PRO A 65 16.22 -17.91 -12.85
C PRO A 65 15.78 -18.38 -11.46
N VAL A 66 15.79 -19.70 -11.23
CA VAL A 66 15.18 -20.37 -10.07
C VAL A 66 15.49 -19.66 -8.73
N LYS A 67 16.76 -19.31 -8.51
CA LYS A 67 17.17 -18.64 -7.27
C LYS A 67 16.51 -17.26 -7.13
N GLN A 68 16.57 -16.44 -8.16
CA GLN A 68 16.03 -15.07 -8.15
C GLN A 68 14.50 -15.09 -8.07
N GLY A 69 13.84 -15.98 -8.80
CA GLY A 69 12.40 -16.14 -8.75
C GLY A 69 11.92 -16.50 -7.35
N LYS A 70 12.63 -17.40 -6.67
CA LYS A 70 12.32 -17.77 -5.28
C LYS A 70 12.53 -16.60 -4.31
N GLU A 71 13.60 -15.83 -4.46
CA GLU A 71 13.87 -14.64 -3.63
C GLU A 71 12.77 -13.59 -3.78
N PHE A 72 12.36 -13.27 -5.01
CA PHE A 72 11.30 -12.28 -5.26
C PHE A 72 9.93 -12.79 -4.82
N ARG A 73 9.64 -14.07 -5.02
CA ARG A 73 8.41 -14.67 -4.50
C ARG A 73 8.32 -14.57 -2.98
N THR A 74 9.42 -14.86 -2.27
CA THR A 74 9.48 -14.74 -0.81
C THR A 74 9.29 -13.30 -0.34
N LEU A 75 9.90 -12.32 -1.03
CA LEU A 75 9.72 -10.90 -0.71
C LEU A 75 8.27 -10.44 -0.93
N TRP A 76 7.63 -10.90 -1.99
CA TRP A 76 6.22 -10.61 -2.25
C TRP A 76 5.31 -11.22 -1.18
N GLU A 77 5.54 -12.47 -0.80
CA GLU A 77 4.80 -13.13 0.28
C GLU A 77 4.99 -12.43 1.62
N GLU A 78 6.19 -11.95 1.91
CA GLU A 78 6.49 -11.18 3.11
C GLU A 78 5.75 -9.84 3.12
N PHE A 79 5.68 -9.14 1.96
CA PHE A 79 4.90 -7.91 1.82
C PHE A 79 3.42 -8.17 2.11
N GLU A 80 2.84 -9.22 1.55
CA GLU A 80 1.44 -9.57 1.76
C GLU A 80 1.13 -9.99 3.21
N ALA A 81 2.05 -10.67 3.87
CA ALA A 81 1.86 -11.12 5.25
C ALA A 81 1.87 -9.97 6.29
N GLN A 82 2.57 -8.85 6.00
CA GLN A 82 2.70 -7.69 6.91
C GLN A 82 3.20 -8.03 8.33
N GLU A 83 4.07 -9.04 8.43
CA GLU A 83 4.56 -9.54 9.74
C GLU A 83 5.92 -8.98 10.14
N THR A 84 6.73 -8.51 9.17
CA THR A 84 8.04 -7.92 9.45
C THR A 84 7.98 -6.39 9.52
N ALA A 85 8.99 -5.77 10.11
CA ALA A 85 9.10 -4.30 10.16
C ALA A 85 9.12 -3.70 8.74
N GLU A 86 9.88 -4.33 7.84
CA GLU A 86 9.98 -3.91 6.44
C GLU A 86 8.63 -3.99 5.72
N SER A 87 7.91 -5.10 5.85
CA SER A 87 6.63 -5.27 5.18
C SER A 87 5.55 -4.34 5.73
N ARG A 88 5.53 -4.09 7.05
CA ARG A 88 4.62 -3.10 7.64
C ARG A 88 4.92 -1.69 7.15
N PHE A 89 6.21 -1.30 7.11
CA PHE A 89 6.58 0.03 6.62
C PHE A 89 6.34 0.18 5.12
N ALA A 90 6.63 -0.85 4.32
CA ALA A 90 6.28 -0.87 2.89
C ALA A 90 4.77 -0.68 2.67
N ARG A 91 3.92 -1.40 3.42
CA ARG A 91 2.46 -1.22 3.35
C ARG A 91 2.03 0.19 3.81
N THR A 92 2.72 0.78 4.78
CA THR A 92 2.47 2.19 5.13
C THR A 92 2.74 3.12 3.95
N MET A 93 3.85 2.95 3.23
CA MET A 93 4.17 3.76 2.05
C MET A 93 3.16 3.58 0.92
N ASP A 94 2.73 2.36 0.69
CA ASP A 94 1.70 2.01 -0.29
C ASP A 94 0.35 2.68 0.05
N ASN A 95 -0.08 2.63 1.29
CA ASN A 95 -1.33 3.23 1.73
C ASN A 95 -1.30 4.78 1.76
N ILE A 96 -0.18 5.38 2.13
CA ILE A 96 -0.05 6.84 2.25
C ILE A 96 0.06 7.54 0.90
N GLN A 97 0.67 6.92 -0.10
CA GLN A 97 0.84 7.53 -1.41
C GLN A 97 -0.48 7.97 -2.05
N PRO A 98 -1.52 7.12 -2.16
CA PRO A 98 -2.81 7.54 -2.73
C PRO A 98 -3.47 8.66 -1.91
N ILE A 99 -3.34 8.65 -0.58
CA ILE A 99 -3.86 9.72 0.28
C ILE A 99 -3.18 11.05 -0.05
N MET A 100 -1.84 11.06 -0.15
CA MET A 100 -1.07 12.26 -0.55
C MET A 100 -1.48 12.78 -1.93
N LEU A 101 -1.61 11.88 -2.92
CA LEU A 101 -1.97 12.26 -4.28
C LEU A 101 -3.39 12.85 -4.35
N ASN A 102 -4.34 12.26 -3.63
CA ASN A 102 -5.70 12.79 -3.54
C ASN A 102 -5.71 14.17 -2.87
N ALA A 103 -5.00 14.35 -1.76
CA ALA A 103 -4.88 15.65 -1.11
C ALA A 103 -4.22 16.70 -2.02
N ALA A 104 -3.15 16.33 -2.73
CA ALA A 104 -2.44 17.21 -3.67
C ALA A 104 -3.28 17.61 -4.90
N THR A 105 -4.32 16.85 -5.22
CA THR A 105 -5.27 17.12 -6.31
C THR A 105 -6.61 17.66 -5.80
N ASP A 106 -6.60 18.31 -4.64
CA ASP A 106 -7.77 18.94 -4.00
C ASP A 106 -8.92 17.95 -3.75
N GLY A 107 -8.60 16.72 -3.40
CA GLY A 107 -9.56 15.67 -3.06
C GLY A 107 -10.46 15.21 -4.20
N LYS A 108 -10.07 15.49 -5.45
CA LYS A 108 -10.90 15.29 -6.64
C LYS A 108 -11.45 13.86 -6.74
N ALA A 109 -10.62 12.84 -6.58
CA ALA A 109 -11.08 11.45 -6.70
C ALA A 109 -11.98 11.04 -5.50
N TRP A 110 -11.76 11.58 -4.31
CA TRP A 110 -12.66 11.35 -3.19
C TRP A 110 -14.06 11.92 -3.44
N GLU A 111 -14.11 13.13 -4.02
CA GLU A 111 -15.38 13.78 -4.37
C GLU A 111 -16.09 13.06 -5.53
N GLU A 112 -15.38 12.71 -6.60
CA GLU A 112 -15.92 12.02 -7.77
C GLU A 112 -16.50 10.64 -7.45
N HIS A 113 -15.93 9.94 -6.47
CA HIS A 113 -16.36 8.60 -6.06
C HIS A 113 -17.15 8.56 -4.76
N ASP A 114 -17.58 9.71 -4.25
CA ASP A 114 -18.38 9.82 -3.01
C ASP A 114 -17.76 9.09 -1.81
N VAL A 115 -16.44 9.19 -1.65
CA VAL A 115 -15.69 8.42 -0.64
C VAL A 115 -15.98 8.93 0.77
N HIS A 116 -16.35 8.01 1.66
CA HIS A 116 -16.56 8.29 3.08
C HIS A 116 -15.30 8.07 3.90
N ILE A 117 -15.16 8.87 4.97
CA ILE A 117 -13.99 8.79 5.88
C ILE A 117 -13.81 7.38 6.47
N GLU A 118 -14.90 6.68 6.79
CA GLU A 118 -14.83 5.33 7.32
C GLU A 118 -14.19 4.33 6.36
N GLN A 119 -14.42 4.49 5.04
CA GLN A 119 -13.80 3.63 4.02
C GLN A 119 -12.28 3.83 4.00
N ILE A 120 -11.82 5.09 4.12
CA ILE A 120 -10.40 5.42 4.17
C ILE A 120 -9.78 4.86 5.46
N LEU A 121 -10.41 5.05 6.61
CA LEU A 121 -9.92 4.56 7.89
C LEU A 121 -9.86 3.02 7.94
N ASN A 122 -10.88 2.34 7.43
CA ASN A 122 -10.92 0.88 7.36
C ASN A 122 -9.79 0.33 6.47
N ARG A 123 -9.57 0.91 5.28
CA ARG A 123 -8.45 0.52 4.41
C ARG A 123 -7.11 0.70 5.10
N ASN A 124 -6.97 1.74 5.90
CA ASN A 124 -5.72 2.16 6.54
C ASN A 124 -5.56 1.69 7.99
N GLN A 125 -6.38 0.76 8.47
CA GLN A 125 -6.39 0.30 9.87
C GLN A 125 -5.02 -0.23 10.37
N ASN A 126 -4.17 -0.72 9.47
CA ASN A 126 -2.85 -1.25 9.79
C ASN A 126 -1.71 -0.26 9.49
N THR A 127 -1.98 0.90 8.90
CA THR A 127 -0.94 1.85 8.46
C THR A 127 -0.05 2.34 9.61
N ALA A 128 -0.63 2.58 10.79
CA ALA A 128 0.12 2.96 11.98
C ALA A 128 1.12 1.87 12.46
N LYS A 129 0.93 0.60 12.09
CA LYS A 129 1.85 -0.49 12.49
C LYS A 129 3.24 -0.36 11.85
N GLY A 130 3.36 0.25 10.69
CA GLY A 130 4.67 0.51 10.08
C GLY A 130 5.24 1.86 10.48
N SER A 131 4.38 2.88 10.63
CA SER A 131 4.76 4.21 11.12
C SER A 131 3.56 4.95 11.71
N GLU A 132 3.55 5.07 13.01
CA GLU A 132 2.56 5.87 13.73
C GLU A 132 2.69 7.36 13.36
N ALA A 133 3.92 7.87 13.33
CA ALA A 133 4.19 9.28 13.02
C ALA A 133 3.68 9.70 11.63
N ILE A 134 3.93 8.87 10.61
CA ILE A 134 3.46 9.16 9.24
C ILE A 134 1.93 9.07 9.16
N TRP A 135 1.33 8.11 9.85
CA TRP A 135 -0.12 7.97 9.87
C TRP A 135 -0.82 9.14 10.55
N GLU A 136 -0.31 9.59 11.72
CA GLU A 136 -0.84 10.79 12.39
C GLU A 136 -0.71 12.02 11.50
N TYR A 137 0.46 12.22 10.88
CA TYR A 137 0.67 13.32 9.93
C TYR A 137 -0.35 13.27 8.77
N ALA A 138 -0.57 12.11 8.18
CA ALA A 138 -1.51 11.96 7.08
C ALA A 138 -2.96 12.28 7.48
N LYS A 139 -3.38 11.89 8.68
CA LYS A 139 -4.71 12.22 9.21
C LYS A 139 -4.88 13.72 9.40
N GLU A 140 -3.87 14.38 9.98
CA GLU A 140 -3.93 15.80 10.28
C GLU A 140 -3.81 16.69 9.04
N GLU A 141 -2.86 16.41 8.16
CA GLU A 141 -2.51 17.28 7.04
C GLU A 141 -3.27 16.95 5.74
N PHE A 142 -3.70 15.71 5.57
CA PHE A 142 -4.35 15.30 4.33
C PHE A 142 -5.84 14.96 4.51
N LEU A 143 -6.21 14.19 5.53
CA LEU A 143 -7.60 13.74 5.67
C LEU A 143 -8.47 14.80 6.33
N ARG A 144 -8.06 15.40 7.43
CA ARG A 144 -8.86 16.39 8.16
C ARG A 144 -9.27 17.58 7.29
N PRO A 145 -8.36 18.26 6.58
CA PRO A 145 -8.76 19.42 5.75
C PRO A 145 -9.75 19.01 4.65
N ASN A 146 -9.58 17.85 4.03
CA ASN A 146 -10.46 17.38 2.98
C ASN A 146 -11.83 16.92 3.51
N LEU A 147 -11.90 16.45 4.76
CA LEU A 147 -13.16 16.17 5.46
C LEU A 147 -13.90 17.46 5.84
N GLU A 148 -13.18 18.46 6.36
CA GLU A 148 -13.75 19.77 6.72
C GLU A 148 -14.28 20.54 5.51
N ASN A 149 -13.60 20.43 4.37
CA ASN A 149 -13.99 21.05 3.11
C ASN A 149 -15.04 20.24 2.31
N GLY A 150 -15.48 19.07 2.83
CA GLY A 150 -16.52 18.26 2.22
C GLY A 150 -16.07 17.43 1.00
N LYS A 151 -14.76 17.32 0.74
CA LYS A 151 -14.19 16.47 -0.30
C LYS A 151 -14.25 14.99 0.07
N ILE A 152 -14.13 14.71 1.37
CA ILE A 152 -14.39 13.40 1.97
C ILE A 152 -15.72 13.49 2.70
N LYS A 153 -16.60 12.50 2.52
CA LYS A 153 -17.90 12.42 3.20
C LYS A 153 -17.75 11.88 4.63
N LYS A 154 -18.69 12.32 5.49
CA LYS A 154 -18.81 11.81 6.88
C LYS A 154 -19.46 10.44 6.91
#